data_595876deb401cc72eff0222df658df4f
#
_entry.id   595876deb401cc72eff0222df658df4f
#
_cell.length_a   1.000
_cell.length_b   1.000
_cell.length_c   1.000
_cell.angle_alpha   90.00
_cell.angle_beta   90.00
_cell.angle_gamma   90.00
#
_symmetry.space_group_name_H-M   'P 1'
#
loop_
_entity.id
_entity.type
_entity.pdbx_description
1 polymer ?
#
loop_
_entity_poly.entity_id
_entity_poly.type
_entity_poly.pdbx_seq_one_letter_code
_entity_poly.pdbx_strand_id
1 'polypeptide(L)'
;MSQTVQLLSAFEERLKAEFGRELAVELFPEKPSQYRLNHPAGAILLAYGSSKFSDTDALDAVFQERNLVMPLTLVFRQLNGKAGVIAYLDRIRDCLTGWVPPHCDNACRPLDEVFIGQVAGLWQYAQRFAVRATQLQQMGAEDGPLLTQAVFEEYP
;
A
#
# COMPACT_ATOMS: atom_id res chain seq x y z
N MET A 1 -7.64 15.32 1.96
CA MET A 1 -7.68 14.08 1.18
C MET A 1 -6.92 12.99 1.92
N SER A 2 -7.36 11.75 1.83
CA SER A 2 -6.76 10.65 2.56
C SER A 2 -5.38 10.29 2.01
N GLN A 3 -4.36 10.32 2.86
CA GLN A 3 -3.00 9.91 2.49
C GLN A 3 -2.94 8.41 2.17
N THR A 4 -3.71 7.60 2.88
CA THR A 4 -3.76 6.15 2.63
C THR A 4 -4.37 5.85 1.27
N VAL A 5 -5.43 6.55 0.89
CA VAL A 5 -6.03 6.41 -0.44
C VAL A 5 -5.05 6.85 -1.52
N GLN A 6 -4.32 7.93 -1.30
CA GLN A 6 -3.30 8.39 -2.24
C GLN A 6 -2.17 7.37 -2.38
N LEU A 7 -1.79 6.72 -1.29
CA LEU A 7 -0.77 5.69 -1.31
C LEU A 7 -1.22 4.48 -2.13
N LEU A 8 -2.46 4.02 -1.92
CA LEU A 8 -3.04 2.94 -2.73
C LEU A 8 -3.04 3.30 -4.22
N SER A 9 -3.45 4.53 -4.54
CA SER A 9 -3.46 5.00 -5.93
C SER A 9 -2.07 5.01 -6.54
N ALA A 10 -1.06 5.41 -5.76
CA ALA A 10 0.32 5.43 -6.22
C ALA A 10 0.85 4.03 -6.52
N PHE A 11 0.54 3.06 -5.68
CA PHE A 11 0.89 1.66 -5.93
C PHE A 11 0.22 1.15 -7.20
N GLU A 12 -1.07 1.45 -7.35
CA GLU A 12 -1.84 1.04 -8.53
C GLU A 12 -1.24 1.62 -9.81
N GLU A 13 -0.93 2.91 -9.80
CA GLU A 13 -0.35 3.58 -10.97
C GLU A 13 1.01 3.03 -11.33
N ARG A 14 1.86 2.78 -10.31
CA ARG A 14 3.20 2.25 -10.58
C ARG A 14 3.14 0.85 -11.19
N LEU A 15 2.26 0.01 -10.67
CA LEU A 15 2.09 -1.35 -11.21
C LEU A 15 1.47 -1.32 -12.62
N LYS A 16 0.51 -0.44 -12.85
CA LYS A 16 -0.07 -0.27 -14.19
C LYS A 16 0.96 0.21 -15.20
N ALA A 17 1.85 1.12 -14.78
CA ALA A 17 2.92 1.62 -15.66
C ALA A 17 3.90 0.50 -16.01
N GLU A 18 4.21 -0.39 -15.06
CA GLU A 18 5.14 -1.48 -15.30
C GLU A 18 4.52 -2.58 -16.17
N PHE A 19 3.29 -2.98 -15.88
CA PHE A 19 2.72 -4.18 -16.50
C PHE A 19 1.79 -3.87 -17.67
N GLY A 20 1.27 -2.65 -17.75
CA GLY A 20 0.44 -2.25 -18.87
C GLY A 20 -0.75 -3.19 -19.07
N ARG A 21 -0.77 -3.85 -20.24
CA ARG A 21 -1.84 -4.78 -20.59
C ARG A 21 -1.53 -6.23 -20.22
N GLU A 22 -0.34 -6.50 -19.70
CA GLU A 22 0.06 -7.87 -19.36
C GLU A 22 -0.78 -8.44 -18.24
N LEU A 23 -1.21 -7.59 -17.30
CA LEU A 23 -2.02 -7.98 -16.15
C LEU A 23 -3.09 -6.94 -15.89
N ALA A 24 -4.18 -7.35 -15.27
CA ALA A 24 -5.11 -6.41 -14.65
C ALA A 24 -4.51 -5.97 -13.31
N VAL A 25 -4.57 -4.66 -13.03
CA VAL A 25 -4.16 -4.10 -11.74
C VAL A 25 -5.36 -3.36 -11.17
N GLU A 26 -5.86 -3.83 -10.04
CA GLU A 26 -7.11 -3.36 -9.46
C GLU A 26 -7.02 -3.28 -7.96
N LEU A 27 -7.86 -2.48 -7.35
CA LEU A 27 -8.04 -2.54 -5.91
C LEU A 27 -8.75 -3.83 -5.53
N PHE A 28 -8.44 -4.33 -4.33
CA PHE A 28 -9.07 -5.54 -3.83
C PHE A 28 -10.60 -5.36 -3.83
N PRO A 29 -11.37 -6.32 -4.33
CA PRO A 29 -12.82 -6.15 -4.50
C PRO A 29 -13.53 -6.09 -3.16
N GLU A 30 -14.55 -5.21 -3.07
CA GLU A 30 -15.35 -5.08 -1.85
C GLU A 30 -16.23 -6.30 -1.61
N LYS A 31 -16.51 -7.07 -2.68
CA LYS A 31 -17.28 -8.31 -2.60
C LYS A 31 -16.45 -9.46 -3.18
N PRO A 32 -15.49 -9.98 -2.40
CA PRO A 32 -14.54 -10.98 -2.93
C PRO A 32 -15.22 -12.23 -3.47
N SER A 33 -16.33 -12.65 -2.88
CA SER A 33 -17.06 -13.85 -3.34
C SER A 33 -17.66 -13.69 -4.74
N GLN A 34 -17.82 -12.46 -5.22
CA GLN A 34 -18.36 -12.16 -6.53
C GLN A 34 -17.27 -11.83 -7.55
N TYR A 35 -16.02 -11.85 -7.14
CA TYR A 35 -14.90 -11.50 -8.02
C TYR A 35 -14.78 -12.50 -9.17
N ARG A 36 -14.54 -11.98 -10.37
CA ARG A 36 -14.25 -12.77 -11.56
C ARG A 36 -13.02 -12.20 -12.23
N LEU A 37 -12.04 -13.06 -12.51
CA LEU A 37 -10.86 -12.63 -13.24
C LEU A 37 -11.26 -12.33 -14.69
N ASN A 38 -11.13 -11.06 -15.08
CA ASN A 38 -11.46 -10.60 -16.41
C ASN A 38 -10.19 -10.20 -17.16
N HIS A 39 -9.25 -11.14 -17.26
CA HIS A 39 -7.98 -10.94 -17.96
C HIS A 39 -7.45 -12.31 -18.39
N PRO A 40 -6.85 -12.41 -19.61
CA PRO A 40 -6.34 -13.70 -20.09
C PRO A 40 -5.18 -14.26 -19.29
N ALA A 41 -4.38 -13.44 -18.62
CA ALA A 41 -3.21 -13.90 -17.85
C ALA A 41 -3.47 -13.92 -16.36
N GLY A 42 -3.81 -12.77 -15.78
CA GLY A 42 -3.97 -12.66 -14.34
C GLY A 42 -4.22 -11.25 -13.87
N ALA A 43 -4.30 -11.10 -12.55
CA ALA A 43 -4.57 -9.81 -11.92
C ALA A 43 -3.74 -9.64 -10.65
N ILE A 44 -3.41 -8.39 -10.36
CA ILE A 44 -2.85 -7.97 -9.09
C ILE A 44 -3.95 -7.18 -8.37
N LEU A 45 -4.34 -7.65 -7.18
CA LEU A 45 -5.37 -7.01 -6.36
C LEU A 45 -4.70 -6.34 -5.17
N LEU A 46 -4.84 -5.03 -5.07
CA LEU A 46 -4.17 -4.19 -4.07
C LEU A 46 -5.08 -3.92 -2.89
N ALA A 47 -4.53 -3.98 -1.68
CA ALA A 47 -5.27 -3.61 -0.49
C ALA A 47 -4.36 -2.84 0.48
N TYR A 48 -4.97 -2.09 1.36
CA TYR A 48 -4.31 -1.58 2.55
C TYR A 48 -4.46 -2.65 3.63
N GLY A 49 -3.34 -3.19 4.09
CA GLY A 49 -3.40 -4.30 5.04
C GLY A 49 -3.48 -3.84 6.49
N SER A 50 -2.46 -3.15 6.94
CA SER A 50 -2.38 -2.74 8.35
C SER A 50 -1.37 -1.63 8.53
N SER A 51 -1.46 -0.98 9.68
CA SER A 51 -0.44 -0.06 10.18
C SER A 51 -0.12 -0.42 11.61
N LYS A 52 1.17 -0.32 11.95
CA LYS A 52 1.64 -0.32 13.33
C LYS A 52 2.29 1.02 13.61
N PHE A 53 1.96 1.58 14.75
CA PHE A 53 2.47 2.89 15.17
C PHE A 53 3.46 2.69 16.30
N SER A 54 4.62 3.35 16.21
CA SER A 54 5.60 3.35 17.29
C SER A 54 5.12 4.27 18.42
N ASP A 55 5.78 4.19 19.57
CA ASP A 55 5.53 5.16 20.64
C ASP A 55 5.97 6.55 20.18
N THR A 56 5.30 7.57 20.72
CA THR A 56 5.69 8.94 20.42
C THR A 56 6.97 9.31 21.18
N ASP A 57 7.89 9.98 20.48
CA ASP A 57 9.13 10.48 21.09
C ASP A 57 9.04 11.94 21.51
N ALA A 58 7.96 12.63 21.15
CA ALA A 58 7.79 14.04 21.47
C ALA A 58 7.17 14.22 22.85
N LEU A 59 7.58 15.26 23.56
CA LEU A 59 7.08 15.56 24.90
C LEU A 59 5.74 16.28 24.90
N ASP A 60 5.49 17.11 23.88
CA ASP A 60 4.35 18.02 23.83
C ASP A 60 3.51 17.90 22.55
N ALA A 61 3.81 16.90 21.73
CA ALA A 61 3.06 16.62 20.51
C ALA A 61 3.18 15.15 20.17
N VAL A 62 2.23 14.64 19.40
CA VAL A 62 2.28 13.26 18.93
C VAL A 62 3.10 13.19 17.65
N PHE A 63 4.14 12.37 17.68
CA PHE A 63 5.03 12.11 16.56
C PHE A 63 5.40 10.64 16.59
N GLN A 64 4.94 9.89 15.60
CA GLN A 64 5.11 8.44 15.58
C GLN A 64 5.52 7.95 14.20
N GLU A 65 6.31 6.88 14.16
CA GLU A 65 6.46 6.09 12.94
C GLU A 65 5.17 5.34 12.67
N ARG A 66 4.76 5.34 11.42
CA ARG A 66 3.66 4.53 10.95
C ARG A 66 4.22 3.49 9.99
N ASN A 67 4.18 2.23 10.40
CA ASN A 67 4.68 1.13 9.59
C ASN A 67 3.49 0.44 8.91
N LEU A 68 3.40 0.60 7.59
CA LEU A 68 2.28 0.10 6.82
C LEU A 68 2.64 -1.19 6.10
N VAL A 69 1.66 -2.08 6.03
CA VAL A 69 1.75 -3.30 5.23
C VAL A 69 0.74 -3.19 4.09
N MET A 70 1.25 -3.36 2.87
CA MET A 70 0.46 -3.29 1.65
C MET A 70 0.46 -4.68 1.02
N PRO A 71 -0.61 -5.48 1.22
CA PRO A 71 -0.70 -6.80 0.62
C PRO A 71 -1.21 -6.73 -0.81
N LEU A 72 -0.59 -7.53 -1.66
CA LEU A 72 -1.05 -7.79 -3.01
C LEU A 72 -1.53 -9.22 -3.08
N THR A 73 -2.72 -9.43 -3.62
CA THR A 73 -3.21 -10.78 -3.95
C THR A 73 -3.05 -10.96 -5.45
N LEU A 74 -2.30 -12.00 -5.82
CA LEU A 74 -2.09 -12.34 -7.22
C LEU A 74 -3.02 -13.49 -7.59
N VAL A 75 -3.78 -13.31 -8.67
CA VAL A 75 -4.75 -14.30 -9.16
C VAL A 75 -4.41 -14.58 -10.61
N PHE A 76 -3.92 -15.80 -10.90
CA PHE A 76 -3.38 -16.13 -12.22
C PHE A 76 -3.98 -17.43 -12.75
N ARG A 77 -4.06 -17.50 -14.08
CA ARG A 77 -4.51 -18.72 -14.76
C ARG A 77 -3.41 -19.76 -14.83
N GLN A 78 -2.15 -19.36 -14.77
CA GLN A 78 -1.00 -20.24 -14.92
C GLN A 78 -0.07 -20.10 -13.71
N LEU A 79 0.45 -21.23 -13.23
CA LEU A 79 1.36 -21.25 -12.08
C LEU A 79 2.79 -21.07 -12.51
N ASN A 80 3.25 -21.89 -13.44
CA ASN A 80 4.65 -21.98 -13.85
C ASN A 80 4.88 -21.33 -15.21
N GLY A 81 6.17 -21.15 -15.57
CA GLY A 81 6.54 -20.60 -16.87
C GLY A 81 6.52 -19.07 -16.89
N LYS A 82 6.78 -18.52 -18.07
CA LYS A 82 6.92 -17.05 -18.23
C LYS A 82 5.64 -16.27 -17.94
N ALA A 83 4.48 -16.88 -18.19
CA ALA A 83 3.19 -16.26 -17.97
C ALA A 83 2.58 -16.67 -16.64
N GLY A 84 3.30 -17.43 -15.82
CA GLY A 84 2.83 -17.93 -14.55
C GLY A 84 3.07 -16.93 -13.40
N VAL A 85 2.34 -17.15 -12.32
CA VAL A 85 2.38 -16.25 -11.16
C VAL A 85 3.77 -16.17 -10.54
N ILE A 86 4.53 -17.28 -10.54
CA ILE A 86 5.85 -17.31 -9.91
C ILE A 86 6.81 -16.34 -10.60
N ALA A 87 6.79 -16.30 -11.93
CA ALA A 87 7.64 -15.36 -12.67
C ALA A 87 7.24 -13.90 -12.40
N TYR A 88 5.94 -13.65 -12.28
CA TYR A 88 5.45 -12.30 -12.00
C TYR A 88 5.73 -11.84 -10.57
N LEU A 89 5.84 -12.76 -9.61
CA LEU A 89 6.28 -12.38 -8.26
C LEU A 89 7.64 -11.66 -8.30
N ASP A 90 8.58 -12.17 -9.08
CA ASP A 90 9.90 -11.54 -9.23
C ASP A 90 9.78 -10.15 -9.85
N ARG A 91 9.00 -10.02 -10.90
CA ARG A 91 8.84 -8.75 -11.61
C ARG A 91 8.17 -7.68 -10.75
N ILE A 92 7.17 -8.08 -9.96
CA ILE A 92 6.49 -7.18 -9.04
C ILE A 92 7.47 -6.71 -7.96
N ARG A 93 8.25 -7.64 -7.42
CA ARG A 93 9.24 -7.32 -6.39
C ARG A 93 10.26 -6.32 -6.92
N ASP A 94 10.74 -6.53 -8.15
CA ASP A 94 11.69 -5.61 -8.78
C ASP A 94 11.07 -4.23 -9.04
N CYS A 95 9.80 -4.19 -9.37
CA CYS A 95 9.07 -2.94 -9.63
C CYS A 95 8.93 -2.07 -8.38
N LEU A 96 8.64 -2.69 -7.24
CA LEU A 96 8.29 -1.97 -6.02
C LEU A 96 9.45 -1.78 -5.05
N THR A 97 10.42 -2.70 -5.04
CA THR A 97 11.53 -2.64 -4.08
C THR A 97 12.41 -1.43 -4.37
N GLY A 98 12.63 -0.60 -3.35
CA GLY A 98 13.47 0.58 -3.47
C GLY A 98 12.74 1.84 -3.91
N TRP A 99 11.48 1.74 -4.28
CA TRP A 99 10.67 2.89 -4.64
C TRP A 99 10.15 3.58 -3.38
N VAL A 100 10.24 4.92 -3.34
CA VAL A 100 9.70 5.71 -2.22
C VAL A 100 8.33 6.24 -2.63
N PRO A 101 7.25 5.68 -2.08
CA PRO A 101 5.91 6.17 -2.40
C PRO A 101 5.64 7.56 -1.83
N PRO A 102 4.60 8.26 -2.33
CA PRO A 102 4.23 9.54 -1.77
C PRO A 102 3.83 9.39 -0.29
N HIS A 103 4.12 10.41 0.51
CA HIS A 103 3.84 10.46 1.95
C HIS A 103 4.62 9.45 2.77
N CYS A 104 5.61 8.77 2.18
CA CYS A 104 6.44 7.80 2.89
C CYS A 104 7.86 8.34 3.10
N ASP A 105 8.50 7.88 4.18
CA ASP A 105 9.80 8.36 4.60
C ASP A 105 10.95 7.52 4.03
N ASN A 106 10.65 6.28 3.63
CA ASN A 106 11.67 5.39 3.11
C ASN A 106 11.13 4.51 1.99
N ALA A 107 12.03 3.73 1.40
CA ALA A 107 11.74 2.90 0.26
C ALA A 107 10.86 1.71 0.62
N CYS A 108 10.00 1.35 -0.32
CA CYS A 108 9.19 0.13 -0.24
C CYS A 108 10.10 -1.10 -0.24
N ARG A 109 9.76 -2.09 0.58
CA ARG A 109 10.51 -3.35 0.65
C ARG A 109 9.55 -4.53 0.79
N PRO A 110 9.94 -5.71 0.26
CA PRO A 110 9.09 -6.90 0.42
C PRO A 110 9.19 -7.44 1.85
N LEU A 111 8.10 -8.02 2.33
CA LEU A 111 8.05 -8.70 3.62
C LEU A 111 8.04 -10.22 3.44
N ASP A 112 7.08 -10.72 2.67
CA ASP A 112 6.94 -12.16 2.43
C ASP A 112 6.09 -12.42 1.19
N GLU A 113 6.13 -13.67 0.76
CA GLU A 113 5.31 -14.19 -0.33
C GLU A 113 4.78 -15.55 0.12
N VAL A 114 3.48 -15.76 0.02
CA VAL A 114 2.84 -16.97 0.53
C VAL A 114 1.95 -17.57 -0.55
N PHE A 115 2.15 -18.87 -0.82
CA PHE A 115 1.29 -19.61 -1.73
C PHE A 115 -0.05 -19.87 -1.05
N ILE A 116 -1.13 -19.42 -1.67
CA ILE A 116 -2.48 -19.64 -1.14
C ILE A 116 -3.07 -20.94 -1.68
N GLY A 117 -2.83 -21.23 -2.95
CA GLY A 117 -3.32 -22.46 -3.58
C GLY A 117 -4.09 -22.17 -4.85
N GLN A 118 -4.91 -23.15 -5.26
CA GLN A 118 -5.78 -23.01 -6.42
C GLN A 118 -7.22 -22.89 -5.94
N VAL A 119 -7.87 -21.79 -6.30
CA VAL A 119 -9.25 -21.52 -5.93
C VAL A 119 -10.03 -21.25 -7.21
N ALA A 120 -11.08 -22.04 -7.47
CA ALA A 120 -11.91 -21.92 -8.67
C ALA A 120 -11.08 -21.93 -9.97
N GLY A 121 -10.06 -22.78 -10.02
CA GLY A 121 -9.19 -22.93 -11.18
C GLY A 121 -8.11 -21.88 -11.33
N LEU A 122 -8.01 -20.96 -10.38
CA LEU A 122 -7.03 -19.85 -10.43
C LEU A 122 -5.97 -20.02 -9.34
N TRP A 123 -4.70 -19.81 -9.71
CA TRP A 123 -3.56 -19.88 -8.78
C TRP A 123 -3.41 -18.55 -8.05
N GLN A 124 -3.23 -18.63 -6.74
CA GLN A 124 -3.19 -17.43 -5.90
C GLN A 124 -1.94 -17.41 -5.02
N TYR A 125 -1.34 -16.22 -4.93
CA TYR A 125 -0.29 -15.88 -3.99
C TYR A 125 -0.66 -14.59 -3.27
N ALA A 126 -0.21 -14.48 -2.03
CA ALA A 126 -0.18 -13.21 -1.30
C ALA A 126 1.26 -12.72 -1.29
N GLN A 127 1.47 -11.47 -1.70
CA GLN A 127 2.79 -10.83 -1.70
C GLN A 127 2.67 -9.53 -0.92
N ARG A 128 3.41 -9.41 0.17
CA ARG A 128 3.26 -8.26 1.06
C ARG A 128 4.49 -7.38 1.01
N PHE A 129 4.23 -6.07 1.02
CA PHE A 129 5.26 -5.03 1.02
C PHE A 129 5.08 -4.13 2.24
N ALA A 130 6.19 -3.55 2.69
CA ALA A 130 6.19 -2.61 3.80
C ALA A 130 6.66 -1.25 3.33
N VAL A 131 6.02 -0.22 3.85
CA VAL A 131 6.45 1.18 3.70
C VAL A 131 6.34 1.84 5.06
N ARG A 132 7.05 2.95 5.24
CA ARG A 132 7.02 3.68 6.50
C ARG A 132 6.70 5.14 6.26
N ALA A 133 5.79 5.66 7.05
CA ALA A 133 5.40 7.06 7.06
C ALA A 133 5.49 7.61 8.47
N THR A 134 5.21 8.89 8.63
CA THR A 134 5.18 9.55 9.93
C THR A 134 3.76 10.01 10.22
N GLN A 135 3.31 9.74 11.43
CA GLN A 135 2.03 10.24 11.93
C GLN A 135 2.29 11.40 12.85
N LEU A 136 1.74 12.55 12.50
CA LEU A 136 1.86 13.77 13.27
C LEU A 136 0.50 14.20 13.79
N GLN A 137 0.51 14.78 14.98
CA GLN A 137 -0.65 15.49 15.50
C GLN A 137 -0.96 16.66 14.57
N GLN A 138 -2.23 16.81 14.19
CA GLN A 138 -2.66 17.99 13.46
C GLN A 138 -2.87 19.13 14.44
N MET A 139 -2.30 20.28 14.12
CA MET A 139 -2.39 21.44 14.99
C MET A 139 -3.11 22.55 14.23
N GLY A 140 -4.27 22.93 14.75
CA GLY A 140 -5.00 24.09 14.27
C GLY A 140 -4.38 25.38 14.76
N ALA A 141 -4.92 26.51 14.35
CA ALA A 141 -4.42 27.82 14.78
C ALA A 141 -4.49 28.00 16.30
N GLU A 142 -5.53 27.49 16.93
CA GLU A 142 -5.67 27.57 18.40
C GLU A 142 -4.84 26.52 19.13
N ASP A 143 -4.29 25.55 18.46
CA ASP A 143 -3.41 24.54 19.05
C ASP A 143 -1.95 24.89 18.91
N GLY A 144 -1.60 25.92 18.13
CA GLY A 144 -0.23 26.36 17.90
C GLY A 144 0.30 27.10 19.12
N PRO A 145 1.54 27.22 19.30
CA PRO A 145 2.12 28.03 20.35
C PRO A 145 1.74 29.47 20.26
N LEU A 146 1.45 30.30 20.91
CA LEU A 146 0.92 31.38 20.47
C LEU A 146 1.30 32.32 20.39
N LEU A 147 0.94 32.44 20.09
CA LEU A 147 0.77 32.92 19.50
C LEU A 147 0.40 33.50 19.92
N THR A 148 0.08 33.55 20.16
CA THR A 148 -0.48 33.73 20.19
C THR A 148 -1.20 33.92 20.41
N GLN A 149 -1.57 34.31 20.64
CA GLN A 149 -2.13 34.36 20.38
C GLN A 149 -2.46 34.51 20.37
N ALA A 150 -2.55 35.10 20.85
CA ALA A 150 -2.84 35.31 20.41
C ALA A 150 -3.22 35.21 20.36
N VAL A 151 -3.44 35.63 20.73
CA VAL A 151 -3.67 35.60 20.22
C VAL A 151 -4.12 35.41 20.15
N PHE A 152 -4.59 35.66 20.66
CA PHE A 152 -4.79 35.58 20.09
C PHE A 152 -5.40 35.35 20.21
N GLU A 153 -5.73 35.70 20.72
CA GLU A 153 -5.91 35.60 20.33
C GLU A 153 -6.23 35.27 20.29
N GLU A 154 -6.62 35.67 20.85
CA GLU A 154 -6.47 35.43 20.37
C GLU A 154 -6.65 35.06 20.48
N TYR A 155 -7.09 35.61 21.39
CA TYR A 155 -6.76 35.37 21.14
C TYR A 155 -6.92 35.46 21.58
N PRO A 156 -7.25 35.87 21.95
CA PRO A 156 -6.97 36.00 21.88
C PRO A 156 -6.76 36.23 21.89
#